data_2639f8cf42c75f945f7bdc5c372d5205
#
_entry.id   2639f8cf42c75f945f7bdc5c372d5205
#
_cell.length_a   1.000
_cell.length_b   1.000
_cell.length_c   1.000
_cell.angle_alpha   90.00
_cell.angle_beta   90.00
_cell.angle_gamma   90.00
#
_symmetry.space_group_name_H-M   'P 1'
#
loop_
_entity.id
_entity.type
_entity.pdbx_description
1 polymer ?
#
loop_
_entity_poly.entity_id
_entity_poly.type
_entity_poly.pdbx_seq_one_letter_code
_entity_poly.pdbx_strand_id
1 'polypeptide(L)'
;MSQEEVNEQIAITAYQRIYGDLDVTGVDEYISDDFLQHNPTTPDGQEGVKGLVQMLVSQGVQKQKIVFKHVVAEDDIVFLHSRYEMAGKEWRFIDIYRVENGKLVEHWDAMMQMPDKRGNNNPMF
;
A
#
# COMPACT_ATOMS: atom_id res chain seq x y z
N MET A 1 8.49 -21.87 -3.97
CA MET A 1 8.68 -20.45 -3.65
C MET A 1 9.26 -20.33 -2.24
N SER A 2 10.20 -19.42 -2.05
CA SER A 2 10.69 -19.10 -0.71
C SER A 2 9.59 -18.39 0.09
N GLN A 3 9.78 -18.31 1.41
CA GLN A 3 8.84 -17.57 2.25
C GLN A 3 8.80 -16.08 1.86
N GLU A 4 9.96 -15.51 1.51
CA GLU A 4 10.03 -14.14 1.02
C GLU A 4 9.21 -13.94 -0.25
N GLU A 5 9.29 -14.85 -1.21
CA GLU A 5 8.48 -14.77 -2.44
C GLU A 5 6.98 -14.89 -2.14
N VAL A 6 6.60 -15.75 -1.22
CA VAL A 6 5.20 -15.86 -0.76
C VAL A 6 4.75 -14.55 -0.13
N ASN A 7 5.57 -13.96 0.73
CA ASN A 7 5.26 -12.70 1.39
C ASN A 7 5.12 -11.53 0.39
N GLU A 8 5.98 -11.50 -0.63
CA GLU A 8 5.88 -10.52 -1.72
C GLU A 8 4.52 -10.63 -2.41
N GLN A 9 4.09 -11.84 -2.76
CA GLN A 9 2.80 -12.05 -3.43
C GLN A 9 1.62 -11.66 -2.54
N ILE A 10 1.69 -11.94 -1.26
CA ILE A 10 0.66 -11.53 -0.30
C ILE A 10 0.56 -10.00 -0.26
N ALA A 11 1.69 -9.31 -0.13
CA ALA A 11 1.71 -7.86 -0.04
C ALA A 11 1.20 -7.20 -1.34
N ILE A 12 1.65 -7.67 -2.51
CA ILE A 12 1.20 -7.16 -3.81
C ILE A 12 -0.32 -7.36 -3.97
N THR A 13 -0.79 -8.57 -3.71
CA THR A 13 -2.21 -8.91 -3.85
C THR A 13 -3.09 -8.10 -2.91
N ALA A 14 -2.69 -8.00 -1.65
CA ALA A 14 -3.42 -7.21 -0.65
C ALA A 14 -3.47 -5.73 -1.05
N TYR A 15 -2.34 -5.17 -1.42
CA TYR A 15 -2.23 -3.76 -1.77
C TYR A 15 -3.08 -3.41 -3.00
N GLN A 16 -3.01 -4.22 -4.05
CA GLN A 16 -3.81 -4.03 -5.25
C GLN A 16 -5.31 -4.11 -4.92
N ARG A 17 -5.71 -5.12 -4.16
CA ARG A 17 -7.12 -5.33 -3.85
C ARG A 17 -7.68 -4.20 -2.98
N ILE A 18 -6.93 -3.77 -1.97
CA ILE A 18 -7.39 -2.73 -1.03
C ILE A 18 -7.35 -1.34 -1.68
N TYR A 19 -6.22 -0.95 -2.26
CA TYR A 19 -6.01 0.41 -2.74
C TYR A 19 -6.22 0.59 -4.24
N GLY A 20 -5.99 -0.45 -5.04
CA GLY A 20 -6.25 -0.42 -6.47
C GLY A 20 -7.70 -0.70 -6.81
N ASP A 21 -8.23 -1.77 -6.24
CA ASP A 21 -9.62 -2.19 -6.47
C ASP A 21 -10.60 -1.54 -5.49
N LEU A 22 -10.09 -0.84 -4.46
CA LEU A 22 -10.90 -0.18 -3.43
C LEU A 22 -11.90 -1.14 -2.77
N ASP A 23 -11.45 -2.37 -2.52
CA ASP A 23 -12.25 -3.46 -2.00
C ASP A 23 -11.98 -3.66 -0.50
N VAL A 24 -12.91 -3.21 0.33
CA VAL A 24 -12.78 -3.30 1.80
C VAL A 24 -12.79 -4.74 2.30
N THR A 25 -13.30 -5.72 1.52
CA THR A 25 -13.25 -7.12 1.92
C THR A 25 -11.81 -7.66 1.92
N GLY A 26 -10.92 -7.02 1.17
CA GLY A 26 -9.48 -7.31 1.21
C GLY A 26 -8.86 -7.02 2.57
N VAL A 27 -9.42 -6.07 3.30
CA VAL A 27 -8.96 -5.78 4.67
C VAL A 27 -9.21 -6.96 5.59
N ASP A 28 -10.41 -7.55 5.53
CA ASP A 28 -10.75 -8.71 6.36
C ASP A 28 -9.86 -9.91 6.05
N GLU A 29 -9.48 -10.08 4.80
CA GLU A 29 -8.68 -11.22 4.36
C GLU A 29 -7.19 -11.07 4.65
N TYR A 30 -6.64 -9.87 4.47
CA TYR A 30 -5.19 -9.66 4.48
C TYR A 30 -4.64 -8.84 5.64
N ILE A 31 -5.47 -8.04 6.31
CA ILE A 31 -5.02 -7.18 7.41
C ILE A 31 -5.37 -7.84 8.73
N SER A 32 -4.40 -7.97 9.63
CA SER A 32 -4.65 -8.57 10.95
C SER A 32 -5.54 -7.66 11.80
N ASP A 33 -6.27 -8.27 12.75
CA ASP A 33 -7.14 -7.52 13.67
C ASP A 33 -6.35 -6.50 14.51
N ASP A 34 -5.12 -6.84 14.86
CA ASP A 34 -4.23 -6.02 15.68
C ASP A 34 -3.19 -5.27 14.85
N PHE A 35 -3.53 -4.94 13.60
CA PHE A 35 -2.64 -4.27 12.66
C PHE A 35 -2.08 -2.97 13.24
N LEU A 36 -0.74 -2.88 13.25
CA LEU A 36 -0.02 -1.73 13.80
C LEU A 36 0.35 -0.76 12.68
N GLN A 37 -0.17 0.46 12.77
CA GLN A 37 -0.01 1.48 11.73
C GLN A 37 0.98 2.56 12.16
N HIS A 38 2.03 2.76 11.34
CA HIS A 38 3.01 3.83 11.60
C HIS A 38 2.78 5.08 10.75
N ASN A 39 1.84 5.04 9.80
CA ASN A 39 1.43 6.28 9.12
C ASN A 39 0.63 7.13 10.12
N PRO A 40 1.12 8.34 10.46
CA PRO A 40 0.53 9.12 11.56
C PRO A 40 -0.88 9.64 11.28
N THR A 41 -1.35 9.54 10.05
CA THR A 41 -2.69 10.04 9.69
C THR A 41 -3.77 8.96 9.72
N THR A 42 -3.41 7.70 9.98
CA THR A 42 -4.33 6.56 9.92
C THR A 42 -4.34 5.81 11.24
N PRO A 43 -5.51 5.52 11.81
CA PRO A 43 -5.61 4.72 13.04
C PRO A 43 -5.13 3.28 12.86
N ASP A 44 -4.78 2.64 13.95
CA ASP A 44 -4.44 1.21 13.99
C ASP A 44 -5.63 0.33 13.64
N GLY A 45 -5.35 -0.93 13.30
CA GLY A 45 -6.32 -1.98 13.08
C GLY A 45 -7.00 -1.93 11.73
N GLN A 46 -7.87 -2.88 11.50
CA GLN A 46 -8.63 -2.99 10.25
C GLN A 46 -9.49 -1.76 9.99
N GLU A 47 -10.06 -1.18 11.02
CA GLU A 47 -10.96 -0.02 10.88
C GLU A 47 -10.22 1.19 10.31
N GLY A 48 -8.95 1.39 10.67
CA GLY A 48 -8.14 2.46 10.10
C GLY A 48 -7.98 2.32 8.59
N VAL A 49 -7.68 1.11 8.12
CA VAL A 49 -7.52 0.83 6.69
C VAL A 49 -8.86 0.94 5.96
N LYS A 50 -9.93 0.38 6.52
CA LYS A 50 -11.28 0.51 5.92
C LYS A 50 -11.72 1.96 5.80
N GLY A 51 -11.48 2.76 6.84
CA GLY A 51 -11.79 4.18 6.83
C GLY A 51 -11.02 4.94 5.75
N LEU A 52 -9.76 4.59 5.54
CA LEU A 52 -8.94 5.19 4.47
C LEU A 52 -9.51 4.87 3.08
N VAL A 53 -9.87 3.62 2.83
CA VAL A 53 -10.49 3.22 1.56
C VAL A 53 -11.80 3.96 1.33
N GLN A 54 -12.65 4.04 2.35
CA GLN A 54 -13.93 4.77 2.27
C GLN A 54 -13.71 6.26 1.97
N MET A 55 -12.70 6.87 2.58
CA MET A 55 -12.34 8.25 2.31
C MET A 55 -11.90 8.44 0.85
N LEU A 56 -11.05 7.55 0.32
CA LEU A 56 -10.61 7.60 -1.07
C LEU A 56 -11.80 7.50 -2.03
N VAL A 57 -12.73 6.59 -1.79
CA VAL A 57 -13.95 6.45 -2.58
C VAL A 57 -14.78 7.75 -2.52
N SER A 58 -14.94 8.33 -1.33
CA SER A 58 -15.70 9.57 -1.16
C SER A 58 -15.07 10.76 -1.87
N GLN A 59 -13.76 10.74 -2.07
CA GLN A 59 -13.02 11.76 -2.82
C GLN A 59 -13.02 11.52 -4.33
N GLY A 60 -13.72 10.50 -4.81
CA GLY A 60 -13.82 10.19 -6.23
C GLY A 60 -12.65 9.42 -6.81
N VAL A 61 -11.80 8.83 -5.97
CA VAL A 61 -10.69 7.99 -6.46
C VAL A 61 -11.27 6.77 -7.18
N GLN A 62 -10.76 6.50 -8.38
CA GLN A 62 -11.24 5.42 -9.23
C GLN A 62 -10.43 4.15 -9.01
N LYS A 63 -11.04 3.00 -9.28
CA LYS A 63 -10.33 1.73 -9.33
C LYS A 63 -9.24 1.82 -10.39
N GLN A 64 -8.06 1.31 -10.10
CA GLN A 64 -6.93 1.37 -11.02
C GLN A 64 -5.97 0.21 -10.77
N LYS A 65 -5.18 -0.13 -11.78
CA LYS A 65 -4.09 -1.07 -11.63
C LYS A 65 -2.88 -0.33 -11.06
N ILE A 66 -2.45 -0.72 -9.88
CA ILE A 66 -1.26 -0.16 -9.25
C ILE A 66 -0.02 -0.74 -9.95
N VAL A 67 0.94 0.11 -10.26
CA VAL A 67 2.20 -0.30 -10.88
C VAL A 67 3.26 -0.40 -9.79
N PHE A 68 3.88 -1.57 -9.66
CA PHE A 68 4.97 -1.83 -8.73
C PHE A 68 6.28 -1.84 -9.51
N LYS A 69 7.21 -0.95 -9.16
CA LYS A 69 8.53 -0.85 -9.79
C LYS A 69 9.52 -1.80 -9.14
N HIS A 70 9.56 -1.78 -7.82
CA HIS A 70 10.44 -2.64 -7.04
C HIS A 70 9.64 -3.30 -5.93
N VAL A 71 9.86 -4.59 -5.77
CA VAL A 71 9.30 -5.37 -4.67
C VAL A 71 10.46 -6.16 -4.09
N VAL A 72 10.76 -5.95 -2.82
CA VAL A 72 11.90 -6.58 -2.15
C VAL A 72 11.44 -7.12 -0.82
N ALA A 73 11.81 -8.35 -0.51
CA ALA A 73 11.51 -8.96 0.77
C ALA A 73 12.78 -9.48 1.43
N GLU A 74 12.87 -9.30 2.74
CA GLU A 74 13.89 -9.87 3.59
C GLU A 74 13.23 -10.31 4.89
N ASP A 75 13.42 -11.57 5.26
CA ASP A 75 12.75 -12.19 6.40
C ASP A 75 11.23 -12.01 6.30
N ASP A 76 10.60 -11.36 7.26
CA ASP A 76 9.15 -11.11 7.29
C ASP A 76 8.75 -9.71 6.79
N ILE A 77 9.69 -8.95 6.24
CA ILE A 77 9.48 -7.57 5.78
C ILE A 77 9.43 -7.52 4.25
N VAL A 78 8.45 -6.79 3.71
CA VAL A 78 8.30 -6.55 2.27
C VAL A 78 8.26 -5.05 2.01
N PHE A 79 9.08 -4.60 1.06
CA PHE A 79 9.08 -3.24 0.54
C PHE A 79 8.40 -3.21 -0.82
N LEU A 80 7.42 -2.31 -0.97
CA LEU A 80 6.72 -2.06 -2.24
C LEU A 80 7.01 -0.63 -2.68
N HIS A 81 7.59 -0.49 -3.87
CA HIS A 81 7.78 0.80 -4.52
C HIS A 81 6.77 0.92 -5.64
N SER A 82 5.79 1.81 -5.49
CA SER A 82 4.64 1.87 -6.37
C SER A 82 4.30 3.29 -6.81
N ARG A 83 3.47 3.37 -7.85
CA ARG A 83 2.85 4.62 -8.27
C ARG A 83 1.39 4.39 -8.57
N TYR A 84 0.58 5.37 -8.23
CA TYR A 84 -0.80 5.45 -8.66
C TYR A 84 -1.34 6.86 -8.45
N GLU A 85 -2.56 7.08 -8.91
CA GLU A 85 -3.20 8.38 -8.90
C GLU A 85 -4.22 8.45 -7.78
N MET A 86 -4.23 9.58 -7.06
CA MET A 86 -5.27 9.86 -6.06
C MET A 86 -5.77 11.28 -6.27
N ALA A 87 -7.11 11.42 -6.37
CA ALA A 87 -7.77 12.73 -6.50
C ALA A 87 -7.20 13.58 -7.63
N GLY A 88 -6.91 12.96 -8.78
CA GLY A 88 -6.38 13.63 -9.96
C GLY A 88 -4.90 13.98 -9.89
N LYS A 89 -4.18 13.51 -8.89
CA LYS A 89 -2.75 13.76 -8.69
C LYS A 89 -1.95 12.48 -8.76
N GLU A 90 -0.76 12.58 -9.36
CA GLU A 90 0.21 11.48 -9.42
C GLU A 90 1.01 11.41 -8.13
N TRP A 91 1.11 10.21 -7.54
CA TRP A 91 1.83 9.96 -6.30
C TRP A 91 2.85 8.85 -6.48
N ARG A 92 3.89 8.90 -5.65
CA ARG A 92 4.89 7.84 -5.52
C ARG A 92 4.93 7.38 -4.07
N PHE A 93 5.02 6.06 -3.88
CA PHE A 93 4.91 5.44 -2.56
C PHE A 93 6.05 4.46 -2.33
N ILE A 94 6.52 4.45 -1.09
CA ILE A 94 7.27 3.32 -0.56
C ILE A 94 6.49 2.84 0.65
N ASP A 95 5.96 1.63 0.54
CA ASP A 95 5.21 0.97 1.62
C ASP A 95 6.01 -0.21 2.13
N ILE A 96 6.06 -0.35 3.43
CA ILE A 96 6.75 -1.44 4.10
C ILE A 96 5.74 -2.18 4.94
N TYR A 97 5.70 -3.50 4.78
CA TYR A 97 4.83 -4.37 5.57
C TYR A 97 5.62 -5.42 6.28
N ARG A 98 5.22 -5.74 7.50
CA ARG A 98 5.61 -6.99 8.14
C ARG A 98 4.50 -7.99 7.92
N VAL A 99 4.87 -9.20 7.49
CA VAL A 99 3.93 -10.28 7.14
C VAL A 99 4.08 -11.39 8.18
N GLU A 100 2.97 -11.87 8.70
CA GLU A 100 2.95 -12.95 9.68
C GLU A 100 1.72 -13.82 9.45
N ASN A 101 1.92 -15.13 9.31
CA ASN A 101 0.84 -16.10 9.09
C ASN A 101 -0.11 -15.71 7.94
N GLY A 102 0.46 -15.24 6.83
CA GLY A 102 -0.30 -14.90 5.64
C GLY A 102 -1.05 -13.57 5.71
N LYS A 103 -0.80 -12.77 6.76
CA LYS A 103 -1.45 -11.48 6.95
C LYS A 103 -0.44 -10.36 7.09
N LEU A 104 -0.84 -9.16 6.71
CA LEU A 104 -0.09 -7.93 6.96
C LEU A 104 -0.41 -7.52 8.40
N VAL A 105 0.62 -7.41 9.23
CA VAL A 105 0.45 -7.15 10.67
C VAL A 105 1.00 -5.79 11.10
N GLU A 106 1.84 -5.17 10.28
CA GLU A 106 2.46 -3.88 10.59
C GLU A 106 2.82 -3.14 9.31
N HIS A 107 2.72 -1.81 9.31
CA HIS A 107 2.90 -0.99 8.12
C HIS A 107 3.61 0.32 8.43
N TRP A 108 4.58 0.66 7.58
CA TRP A 108 5.23 1.97 7.49
C TRP A 108 5.11 2.46 6.06
N ASP A 109 5.10 3.75 5.84
CA ASP A 109 5.17 4.30 4.49
C ASP A 109 5.86 5.66 4.42
N ALA A 110 6.24 6.00 3.19
CA ALA A 110 6.64 7.33 2.80
C ALA A 110 6.03 7.58 1.43
N MET A 111 5.45 8.76 1.25
CA MET A 111 4.75 9.07 0.00
C MET A 111 5.00 10.50 -0.39
N MET A 112 4.97 10.76 -1.70
CA MET A 112 5.18 12.09 -2.24
C MET A 112 4.31 12.31 -3.47
N GLN A 113 3.61 13.42 -3.51
CA GLN A 113 2.94 13.88 -4.71
C GLN A 113 3.99 14.38 -5.71
N MET A 114 3.86 14.01 -6.97
CA MET A 114 4.79 14.49 -8.01
C MET A 114 4.68 16.01 -8.14
N PRO A 115 5.81 16.73 -8.05
CA PRO A 115 5.78 18.19 -8.17
C PRO A 115 5.65 18.63 -9.63
N ASP A 116 5.07 19.82 -9.83
CA ASP A 116 4.97 20.43 -11.17
C ASP A 116 6.36 20.81 -11.70
N LYS A 117 7.23 21.27 -10.82
CA LYS A 117 8.61 21.63 -11.17
C LYS A 117 9.57 20.63 -10.55
N ARG A 118 10.50 20.16 -11.37
CA ARG A 118 11.44 19.11 -11.00
C ARG A 118 12.87 19.61 -11.15
N GLY A 119 13.74 19.20 -10.23
CA GLY A 119 15.15 19.53 -10.26
C GLY A 119 15.94 18.75 -11.30
N ASN A 120 15.38 17.67 -11.84
CA ASN A 120 15.98 16.82 -12.86
C ASN A 120 14.88 16.14 -13.67
N ASN A 121 15.27 15.41 -14.71
CA ASN A 121 14.35 14.71 -15.60
C ASN A 121 14.29 13.20 -15.36
N ASN A 122 14.84 12.73 -14.24
CA ASN A 122 14.81 11.32 -13.90
C ASN A 122 13.43 10.93 -13.34
N PRO A 123 12.92 9.75 -13.64
CA PRO A 123 11.69 9.30 -13.01
C PRO A 123 11.91 9.04 -11.52
N MET A 124 10.94 9.40 -10.73
CA MET A 124 10.94 9.10 -9.29
C MET A 124 10.49 7.65 -9.01
N PHE A 125 10.33 6.90 -10.07
CA PHE A 125 9.72 5.56 -10.00
C PHE A 125 10.55 4.52 -10.72
#